data_44c7108359cb8df972270fe611d431f1
#
_entry.id   44c7108359cb8df972270fe611d431f1
#
_cell.length_a   1.000
_cell.length_b   1.000
_cell.length_c   1.000
_cell.angle_alpha   90.00
_cell.angle_beta   90.00
_cell.angle_gamma   90.00
#
_symmetry.space_group_name_H-M   'P 1'
#
loop_
_entity.id
_entity.type
_entity.pdbx_description
1 polymer ?
#
loop_
_entity_poly.entity_id
_entity_poly.type
_entity_poly.pdbx_seq_one_letter_code
_entity_poly.pdbx_strand_id
1 'polypeptide(L)' 'MENQQQQQLKLSMEETTALTCDECGSELFTEATMIRKASRFLTGTPQDALIPIPVFACLKCNHVNEFFLPKNQ' A
#
# COMPACT_ATOMS: atom_id res chain seq x y z
N MET A 1 -2.56 -16.67 17.43
CA MET A 1 -2.62 -16.80 16.84
C MET A 1 -2.18 -16.76 16.03
N GLU A 2 -2.00 -16.80 15.77
CA GLU A 2 -1.71 -16.87 15.10
C GLU A 2 -1.46 -16.65 14.18
N ASN A 3 -0.84 -16.53 13.60
CA ASN A 3 -0.76 -16.37 12.53
C ASN A 3 -1.70 -16.57 11.79
N GLN A 4 -2.21 -16.25 11.86
CA GLN A 4 -3.32 -16.46 11.35
C GLN A 4 -3.62 -16.18 10.00
N GLN A 5 -3.08 -15.21 9.42
CA GLN A 5 -3.31 -14.89 8.08
C GLN A 5 -2.97 -15.95 7.16
N GLN A 6 -1.88 -16.56 7.41
CA GLN A 6 -1.48 -17.59 6.51
C GLN A 6 -2.38 -18.72 6.53
N GLN A 7 -2.90 -19.00 7.70
CA GLN A 7 -3.71 -20.12 7.75
C GLN A 7 -4.97 -19.97 7.03
N GLN A 8 -5.46 -18.76 6.92
CA GLN A 8 -6.66 -18.61 6.23
C GLN A 8 -6.56 -18.67 4.79
N LEU A 9 -5.38 -18.50 4.25
CA LEU A 9 -5.21 -18.48 2.83
C LEU A 9 -4.97 -19.87 2.32
N LYS A 10 -6.03 -20.59 2.13
CA LYS A 10 -5.93 -21.91 1.55
C LYS A 10 -6.19 -21.90 0.08
N LEU A 11 -6.07 -20.76 -0.55
CA LEU A 11 -6.30 -20.62 -1.97
C LEU A 11 -5.10 -21.06 -2.75
N SER A 12 -5.33 -21.64 -3.91
CA SER A 12 -4.24 -21.94 -4.81
C SER A 12 -3.97 -20.70 -5.65
N MET A 13 -2.84 -20.67 -6.29
CA MET A 13 -2.52 -19.54 -7.14
C MET A 13 -3.54 -19.38 -8.25
N GLU A 14 -4.15 -20.48 -8.66
CA GLU A 14 -5.11 -20.39 -9.74
C GLU A 14 -6.38 -19.69 -9.35
N GLU A 15 -6.62 -19.57 -8.05
CA GLU A 15 -7.83 -18.91 -7.58
C GLU A 15 -7.62 -17.43 -7.33
N THR A 16 -6.44 -16.93 -7.63
CA THR A 16 -6.11 -15.53 -7.40
C THR A 16 -5.73 -14.87 -8.70
N THR A 17 -5.63 -13.56 -8.65
CA THR A 17 -5.27 -12.79 -9.83
C THR A 17 -4.03 -11.98 -9.52
N ALA A 18 -3.04 -12.08 -10.38
CA ALA A 18 -1.83 -11.31 -10.19
C ALA A 18 -2.09 -9.85 -10.47
N LEU A 19 -1.47 -8.99 -9.66
CA LEU A 19 -1.51 -7.56 -9.91
C LEU A 19 -0.25 -7.17 -10.64
N THR A 20 -0.39 -6.31 -11.62
CA THR A 20 0.74 -5.86 -12.38
C THR A 20 0.89 -4.36 -12.24
N CYS A 21 2.11 -3.89 -12.43
CA CYS A 21 2.39 -2.47 -12.38
C CYS A 21 1.72 -1.79 -13.57
N ASP A 22 1.04 -0.69 -13.30
CA ASP A 22 0.32 0.03 -14.34
C ASP A 22 1.27 0.66 -15.35
N GLU A 23 2.53 0.88 -14.93
CA GLU A 23 3.49 1.54 -15.80
C GLU A 23 4.34 0.56 -16.60
N CYS A 24 4.84 -0.47 -15.97
CA CYS A 24 5.78 -1.35 -16.66
C CYS A 24 5.32 -2.79 -16.76
N GLY A 25 4.21 -3.14 -16.12
CA GLY A 25 3.67 -4.49 -16.24
C GLY A 25 4.33 -5.54 -15.36
N SER A 26 5.25 -5.15 -14.51
CA SER A 26 5.89 -6.11 -13.62
C SER A 26 4.91 -6.62 -12.57
N GLU A 27 5.10 -7.85 -12.15
CA GLU A 27 4.27 -8.44 -11.12
C GLU A 27 4.95 -8.42 -9.75
N LEU A 28 6.10 -7.80 -9.64
CA LEU A 28 6.86 -7.80 -8.41
C LEU A 28 6.78 -6.44 -7.75
N PHE A 29 6.47 -6.44 -6.47
CA PHE A 29 6.31 -5.21 -5.70
C PHE A 29 7.09 -5.32 -4.40
N THR A 30 7.38 -4.18 -3.82
CA THR A 30 8.01 -4.11 -2.51
C THR A 30 7.18 -3.21 -1.62
N GLU A 31 7.27 -3.43 -0.33
CA GLU A 31 6.54 -2.59 0.61
C GLU A 31 7.22 -1.24 0.73
N ALA A 32 6.41 -0.21 0.80
CA ALA A 32 6.90 1.16 0.97
C ALA A 32 5.91 1.91 1.83
N THR A 33 6.34 3.03 2.38
CA THR A 33 5.47 3.83 3.23
C THR A 33 5.37 5.22 2.64
N MET A 34 4.13 5.60 2.34
CA MET A 34 3.86 6.93 1.89
C MET A 34 3.59 7.79 3.10
N ILE A 35 4.15 8.99 3.16
CA ILE A 35 3.94 9.87 4.28
C ILE A 35 3.06 11.03 3.84
N ARG A 36 1.93 11.18 4.52
CA ARG A 36 1.05 12.30 4.27
C ARG A 36 1.15 13.25 5.44
N LYS A 37 0.99 14.52 5.18
CA LYS A 37 1.06 15.53 6.22
C LYS A 37 -0.30 16.16 6.41
N ALA A 38 -0.77 16.21 7.64
CA ALA A 38 -2.01 16.87 7.98
C ALA A 38 -1.68 18.14 8.72
N SER A 39 -2.26 19.25 8.25
CA SER A 39 -2.00 20.55 8.82
C SER A 39 -2.45 20.60 10.28
N ARG A 40 -1.67 21.26 11.10
CA ARG A 40 -2.04 21.43 12.50
C ARG A 40 -3.35 22.18 12.64
N PHE A 41 -3.70 22.98 11.64
CA PHE A 41 -4.96 23.69 11.70
C PHE A 41 -6.14 22.74 11.53
N LEU A 42 -5.92 21.61 10.88
CA LEU A 42 -6.99 20.62 10.75
C LEU A 42 -7.02 19.68 11.93
N THR A 43 -5.88 19.39 12.51
CA THR A 43 -5.82 18.41 13.59
C THR A 43 -5.99 19.03 14.95
N GLY A 44 -5.81 20.34 15.06
CA GLY A 44 -5.90 21.01 16.36
C GLY A 44 -4.74 20.75 17.27
N THR A 45 -3.61 20.35 16.70
CA THR A 45 -2.43 20.03 17.49
C THR A 45 -1.39 21.13 17.31
N PRO A 46 -0.35 21.17 18.17
CA PRO A 46 0.67 22.22 18.05
C PRO A 46 1.53 22.10 16.80
N GLN A 47 1.59 20.91 16.21
CA GLN A 47 2.43 20.69 15.05
C GLN A 47 1.64 19.94 14.00
N ASP A 48 2.14 20.02 12.76
CA ASP A 48 1.57 19.22 11.69
C ASP A 48 1.77 17.75 12.00
N ALA A 49 0.83 16.93 11.62
CA ALA A 49 0.91 15.51 11.87
C ALA A 49 1.39 14.79 10.62
N LEU A 50 2.25 13.80 10.80
CA LEU A 50 2.70 12.95 9.71
C LEU A 50 1.98 11.64 9.82
N ILE A 51 1.41 11.21 8.70
CA ILE A 51 0.58 10.02 8.68
C ILE A 51 1.23 9.01 7.75
N PRO A 52 1.75 7.90 8.29
CA PRO A 52 2.34 6.87 7.43
C PRO A 52 1.25 5.97 6.86
N ILE A 53 1.34 5.72 5.57
CA ILE A 53 0.39 4.88 4.88
C ILE A 53 1.16 3.81 4.13
N PRO A 54 0.99 2.53 4.49
CA PRO A 54 1.71 1.48 3.79
C PRO A 54 1.15 1.27 2.39
N VAL A 55 2.04 1.15 1.43
CA VAL A 55 1.65 0.88 0.06
C VAL A 55 2.65 -0.10 -0.54
N PHE A 56 2.39 -0.55 -1.75
CA PHE A 56 3.31 -1.38 -2.49
C PHE A 56 3.80 -0.61 -3.70
N ALA A 57 5.09 -0.61 -3.92
CA ALA A 57 5.69 0.05 -5.06
C ALA A 57 6.28 -0.99 -5.98
N CYS A 58 6.23 -0.74 -7.27
CA CYS A 58 6.80 -1.67 -8.24
C CYS A 58 8.31 -1.81 -7.97
N LEU A 59 8.76 -3.06 -7.92
CA LEU A 59 10.16 -3.32 -7.65
C LEU A 59 11.05 -2.85 -8.79
N LYS A 60 10.53 -2.79 -10.00
CA LYS A 60 11.34 -2.42 -11.14
C LYS A 60 11.35 -0.92 -11.43
N CYS A 61 10.20 -0.27 -11.37
CA CYS A 61 10.15 1.14 -11.74
C CYS A 61 9.69 2.05 -10.61
N ASN A 62 9.39 1.48 -9.45
CA ASN A 62 9.00 2.23 -8.26
C ASN A 62 7.66 2.92 -8.37
N HIS A 63 6.90 2.60 -9.39
CA HIS A 63 5.57 3.17 -9.53
C HIS A 63 4.63 2.57 -8.48
N VAL A 64 3.74 3.37 -7.94
CA VAL A 64 2.73 2.90 -7.01
C VAL A 64 1.39 2.95 -7.75
N ASN A 65 0.81 1.77 -7.98
CA ASN A 65 -0.46 1.71 -8.67
C ASN A 65 -1.52 2.48 -7.90
N GLU A 66 -2.42 3.09 -8.62
CA GLU A 66 -3.50 3.83 -8.00
C GLU A 66 -4.32 2.92 -7.10
N PHE A 67 -4.37 1.64 -7.43
CA PHE A 67 -5.11 0.68 -6.65
C PHE A 67 -4.64 0.64 -5.19
N PHE A 68 -3.36 0.92 -4.95
CA PHE A 68 -2.81 0.86 -3.60
C PHE A 68 -2.95 2.18 -2.85
N LEU A 69 -3.35 3.23 -3.52
CA LEU A 69 -3.43 4.53 -2.87
C LEU A 69 -4.71 4.64 -2.06
N PRO A 70 -4.66 5.36 -0.94
CA PRO A 70 -5.88 5.53 -0.17
C PRO A 70 -6.89 6.34 -0.96
N LYS A 71 -8.14 6.00 -0.78
CA LYS A 71 -9.21 6.76 -1.39
C LYS A 71 -9.53 7.93 -0.54
N ASN A 72 -10.24 8.79 -0.89
CA ASN A 72 -10.64 9.92 -0.06
C ASN A 72 -9.49 10.76 0.34
N GLN A 73 -8.70 11.12 -0.62
CA GLN A 73 -7.64 12.03 -0.36
C GLN A 73 -8.05 13.47 -0.50
#